data_a691a79658e05a61f8f9e1d218ba1721
#
_entry.id   a691a79658e05a61f8f9e1d218ba1721
#
_cell.length_a   1.000
_cell.length_b   1.000
_cell.length_c   1.000
_cell.angle_alpha   90.00
_cell.angle_beta   90.00
_cell.angle_gamma   90.00
#
_symmetry.space_group_name_H-M   'P 1'
#
loop_
_entity.id
_entity.type
_entity.pdbx_description
1 polymer ?
#
loop_
_entity_poly.entity_id
_entity_poly.type
_entity_poly.pdbx_seq_one_letter_code
_entity_poly.pdbx_strand_id
1 'polypeptide(L)'
;MASDFDNTLFFSDGVHKEDVEAIRTFQKQGNLFGLCTGRQLEGIKYPFGGDREHPLTEIDFDFYITLSGGVIFNKKEEIIFEKSIPMNIVREISEAIPVHMSIVYKDEIYIYRPEDESWGITIDSLDELTFNDSDAFSFHFPEGNLEDAKKAMDYI
;
A
#
# COMPACT_ATOMS: atom_id res chain seq x y z
N MET A 1 15.45 7.37 -9.85
CA MET A 1 15.55 7.13 -8.39
C MET A 1 14.15 6.89 -7.85
N ALA A 2 13.97 6.01 -6.86
CA ALA A 2 12.73 5.87 -6.12
C ALA A 2 13.01 6.10 -4.62
N SER A 3 12.04 6.68 -3.92
CA SER A 3 12.04 6.85 -2.46
C SER A 3 10.93 6.01 -1.85
N ASP A 4 11.13 5.52 -0.65
CA ASP A 4 10.03 5.15 0.21
C ASP A 4 9.22 6.40 0.59
N PHE A 5 8.00 6.20 1.09
CA PHE A 5 7.07 7.27 1.36
C PHE A 5 6.97 7.60 2.85
N ASP A 6 6.47 6.68 3.66
CA ASP A 6 6.16 6.93 5.06
C ASP A 6 7.40 7.07 5.93
N ASN A 7 7.50 8.18 6.67
CA ASN A 7 8.66 8.53 7.51
C ASN A 7 10.00 8.59 6.76
N THR A 8 9.97 8.66 5.43
CA THR A 8 11.15 8.84 4.56
C THR A 8 11.03 10.10 3.73
N LEU A 9 9.91 10.26 3.01
CA LEU A 9 9.60 11.46 2.22
C LEU A 9 8.40 12.23 2.81
N PHE A 10 7.44 11.51 3.37
CA PHE A 10 6.23 12.06 3.95
C PHE A 10 6.21 11.82 5.47
N PHE A 11 6.04 12.90 6.23
CA PHE A 11 6.02 12.92 7.69
C PHE A 11 4.66 13.43 8.21
N SER A 12 4.46 13.44 9.52
CA SER A 12 3.22 13.91 10.15
C SER A 12 2.89 15.38 9.86
N ASP A 13 3.89 16.19 9.53
CA ASP A 13 3.80 17.59 9.13
C ASP A 13 3.91 17.82 7.61
N GLY A 14 3.89 16.74 6.82
CA GLY A 14 3.95 16.75 5.36
C GLY A 14 5.33 16.46 4.79
N VAL A 15 5.59 16.95 3.58
CA VAL A 15 6.89 16.83 2.90
C VAL A 15 7.74 18.06 3.19
N HIS A 16 9.02 17.86 3.52
CA HIS A 16 9.91 18.97 3.81
C HIS A 16 10.29 19.74 2.54
N LYS A 17 10.39 21.07 2.65
CA LYS A 17 10.68 21.95 1.50
C LYS A 17 12.02 21.64 0.85
N GLU A 18 13.01 21.29 1.64
CA GLU A 18 14.36 20.95 1.20
C GLU A 18 14.35 19.71 0.29
N ASP A 19 13.51 18.70 0.62
CA ASP A 19 13.33 17.49 -0.17
C ASP A 19 12.63 17.81 -1.50
N VAL A 20 11.58 18.64 -1.46
CA VAL A 20 10.88 19.11 -2.67
C VAL A 20 11.83 19.83 -3.62
N GLU A 21 12.69 20.74 -3.09
CA GLU A 21 13.66 21.49 -3.90
C GLU A 21 14.76 20.58 -4.47
N ALA A 22 15.23 19.60 -3.69
CA ALA A 22 16.23 18.62 -4.13
C ALA A 22 15.68 17.74 -5.24
N ILE A 23 14.45 17.22 -5.08
CA ILE A 23 13.77 16.40 -6.09
C ILE A 23 13.56 17.18 -7.39
N ARG A 24 13.03 18.39 -7.30
CA ARG A 24 12.85 19.25 -8.48
C ARG A 24 14.16 19.56 -9.19
N THR A 25 15.24 19.74 -8.44
CA THR A 25 16.58 19.97 -9.03
C THR A 25 17.08 18.72 -9.73
N PHE A 26 16.89 17.55 -9.14
CA PHE A 26 17.23 16.25 -9.74
C PHE A 26 16.45 16.00 -11.03
N GLN A 27 15.16 16.26 -11.04
CA GLN A 27 14.30 16.12 -12.22
C GLN A 27 14.67 17.10 -13.35
N LYS A 28 15.01 18.35 -13.02
CA LYS A 28 15.49 19.34 -14.00
C LYS A 28 16.75 18.93 -14.72
N GLN A 29 17.55 18.03 -14.16
CA GLN A 29 18.74 17.47 -14.81
C GLN A 29 18.40 16.30 -15.77
N GLY A 30 17.11 16.03 -16.00
CA GLY A 30 16.63 14.94 -16.86
C GLY A 30 16.54 13.57 -16.17
N ASN A 31 16.63 13.54 -14.85
CA ASN A 31 16.48 12.31 -14.08
C ASN A 31 15.00 12.07 -13.71
N LEU A 32 14.64 10.79 -13.54
CA LEU A 32 13.31 10.39 -13.08
C LEU A 32 13.31 10.14 -11.56
N PHE A 33 12.27 10.65 -10.88
CA PHE A 33 12.04 10.45 -9.47
C PHE A 33 10.63 9.91 -9.23
N GLY A 34 10.50 8.81 -8.49
CA GLY A 34 9.21 8.19 -8.17
C GLY A 34 9.17 7.63 -6.76
N LEU A 35 8.07 7.00 -6.42
CA LEU A 35 7.85 6.37 -5.14
C LEU A 35 7.93 4.84 -5.23
N CYS A 36 8.27 4.20 -4.09
CA CYS A 36 8.18 2.77 -3.86
C CYS A 36 7.62 2.55 -2.45
N THR A 37 6.36 2.15 -2.33
CA THR A 37 5.64 2.09 -1.06
C THR A 37 4.67 0.91 -0.98
N GLY A 38 4.31 0.52 0.22
CA GLY A 38 3.21 -0.42 0.48
C GLY A 38 1.82 0.19 0.25
N ARG A 39 1.70 1.51 0.19
CA ARG A 39 0.42 2.18 -0.03
C ARG A 39 -0.12 1.94 -1.45
N GLN A 40 -1.45 2.00 -1.58
CA GLN A 40 -2.13 2.17 -2.87
C GLN A 40 -2.03 3.63 -3.35
N LEU A 41 -2.29 3.88 -4.63
CA LEU A 41 -2.11 5.20 -5.26
C LEU A 41 -2.94 6.29 -4.57
N GLU A 42 -4.19 6.03 -4.23
CA GLU A 42 -5.05 6.96 -3.50
C GLU A 42 -4.47 7.35 -2.12
N GLY A 43 -3.87 6.40 -1.41
CA GLY A 43 -3.21 6.65 -0.13
C GLY A 43 -1.94 7.49 -0.24
N ILE A 44 -1.35 7.61 -1.43
CA ILE A 44 -0.24 8.54 -1.72
C ILE A 44 -0.79 9.92 -2.04
N LYS A 45 -1.83 9.99 -2.87
CA LYS A 45 -2.45 11.27 -3.29
C LYS A 45 -3.10 12.00 -2.12
N TYR A 46 -3.66 11.26 -1.19
CA TYR A 46 -4.37 11.77 -0.01
C TYR A 46 -3.81 11.15 1.28
N PRO A 47 -2.58 11.52 1.65
CA PRO A 47 -1.83 10.81 2.69
C PRO A 47 -2.35 11.03 4.11
N PHE A 48 -3.14 12.09 4.33
CA PHE A 48 -3.74 12.40 5.63
C PHE A 48 -5.07 11.66 5.85
N GLY A 49 -5.01 10.32 5.89
CA GLY A 49 -6.19 9.49 6.18
C GLY A 49 -7.29 9.55 5.13
N GLY A 50 -6.93 9.82 3.84
CA GLY A 50 -7.88 9.94 2.74
C GLY A 50 -8.61 11.29 2.68
N ASP A 51 -8.15 12.29 3.43
CA ASP A 51 -8.67 13.67 3.34
C ASP A 51 -8.40 14.25 1.96
N ARG A 52 -9.46 14.31 1.15
CA ARG A 52 -9.41 14.81 -0.23
C ARG A 52 -9.33 16.34 -0.33
N GLU A 53 -9.47 17.06 0.77
CA GLU A 53 -9.28 18.51 0.81
C GLU A 53 -7.80 18.89 0.80
N HIS A 54 -6.92 17.98 1.22
CA HIS A 54 -5.48 18.20 1.31
C HIS A 54 -4.69 17.17 0.48
N PRO A 55 -4.78 17.21 -0.87
CA PRO A 55 -3.99 16.32 -1.72
C PRO A 55 -2.51 16.67 -1.67
N LEU A 56 -1.65 15.66 -1.81
CA LEU A 56 -0.21 15.86 -1.95
C LEU A 56 0.09 16.41 -3.35
N THR A 57 0.49 17.67 -3.44
CA THR A 57 0.74 18.38 -4.72
C THR A 57 2.14 18.95 -4.82
N GLU A 58 2.96 18.85 -3.80
CA GLU A 58 4.29 19.45 -3.74
C GLU A 58 5.28 18.80 -4.68
N ILE A 59 5.12 17.52 -4.96
CA ILE A 59 6.03 16.72 -5.79
C ILE A 59 5.27 16.15 -6.99
N ASP A 60 5.82 16.32 -8.17
CA ASP A 60 5.35 15.73 -9.42
C ASP A 60 6.16 14.46 -9.70
N PHE A 61 5.66 13.31 -9.26
CA PHE A 61 6.34 12.03 -9.42
C PHE A 61 6.31 11.54 -10.87
N ASP A 62 7.40 10.96 -11.34
CA ASP A 62 7.50 10.41 -12.69
C ASP A 62 6.96 8.98 -12.80
N PHE A 63 6.88 8.25 -11.69
CA PHE A 63 6.31 6.91 -11.58
C PHE A 63 5.99 6.56 -10.12
N TYR A 64 5.12 5.54 -9.94
CA TYR A 64 4.73 5.03 -8.62
C TYR A 64 4.84 3.51 -8.62
N ILE A 65 5.59 2.96 -7.67
CA ILE A 65 5.64 1.54 -7.34
C ILE A 65 4.81 1.39 -6.06
N THR A 66 3.62 0.84 -6.19
CA THR A 66 2.62 0.75 -5.11
C THR A 66 2.41 -0.70 -4.68
N LEU A 67 1.73 -0.89 -3.55
CA LEU A 67 1.37 -2.20 -3.02
C LEU A 67 2.59 -3.14 -2.97
N SER A 68 3.71 -2.61 -2.45
CA SER A 68 4.99 -3.34 -2.34
C SER A 68 5.50 -3.92 -3.67
N GLY A 69 5.17 -3.27 -4.79
CA GLY A 69 5.56 -3.68 -6.14
C GLY A 69 4.49 -4.45 -6.91
N GLY A 70 3.31 -4.65 -6.33
CA GLY A 70 2.20 -5.33 -7.00
C GLY A 70 1.65 -4.54 -8.19
N VAL A 71 1.64 -3.21 -8.11
CA VAL A 71 1.21 -2.33 -9.20
C VAL A 71 2.21 -1.21 -9.43
N ILE A 72 2.52 -0.94 -10.70
CA ILE A 72 3.39 0.18 -11.10
C ILE A 72 2.63 1.08 -12.06
N PHE A 73 2.63 2.38 -11.75
CA PHE A 73 2.03 3.41 -12.59
C PHE A 73 3.11 4.31 -13.20
N ASN A 74 2.84 4.82 -14.39
CA ASN A 74 3.61 5.91 -14.98
C ASN A 74 3.14 7.27 -14.40
N LYS A 75 3.77 8.37 -14.84
CA LYS A 75 3.45 9.75 -14.46
C LYS A 75 1.98 10.15 -14.70
N LYS A 76 1.30 9.50 -15.66
CA LYS A 76 -0.10 9.77 -15.99
C LYS A 76 -1.07 8.90 -15.20
N GLU A 77 -0.56 8.16 -14.22
CA GLU A 77 -1.35 7.20 -13.44
C GLU A 77 -1.90 6.04 -14.30
N GLU A 78 -1.26 5.74 -15.45
CA GLU A 78 -1.59 4.57 -16.26
C GLU A 78 -0.80 3.37 -15.72
N ILE A 79 -1.45 2.23 -15.55
CA ILE A 79 -0.81 0.99 -15.11
C ILE A 79 0.15 0.51 -16.20
N ILE A 80 1.42 0.33 -15.85
CA ILE A 80 2.46 -0.22 -16.74
C ILE A 80 2.91 -1.61 -16.31
N PHE A 81 2.60 -2.01 -15.09
CA PHE A 81 2.79 -3.35 -14.56
C PHE A 81 1.77 -3.62 -13.47
N GLU A 82 1.21 -4.83 -13.48
CA GLU A 82 0.31 -5.32 -12.44
C GLU A 82 0.52 -6.82 -12.27
N LYS A 83 0.55 -7.27 -11.02
CA LYS A 83 0.57 -8.69 -10.68
C LYS A 83 -0.32 -8.92 -9.47
N SER A 84 -1.49 -9.44 -9.74
CA SER A 84 -2.46 -9.81 -8.70
C SER A 84 -2.14 -11.17 -8.07
N ILE A 85 -2.75 -11.41 -6.93
CA ILE A 85 -2.62 -12.62 -6.13
C ILE A 85 -3.96 -13.38 -6.18
N PRO A 86 -3.98 -14.62 -6.68
CA PRO A 86 -5.21 -15.41 -6.76
C PRO A 86 -5.87 -15.59 -5.40
N MET A 87 -7.18 -15.39 -5.30
CA MET A 87 -7.94 -15.48 -4.05
C MET A 87 -7.91 -16.87 -3.40
N ASN A 88 -7.69 -17.93 -4.18
CA ASN A 88 -7.49 -19.26 -3.60
C ASN A 88 -6.20 -19.32 -2.75
N ILE A 89 -5.13 -18.62 -3.14
CA ILE A 89 -3.88 -18.49 -2.36
C ILE A 89 -4.14 -17.66 -1.10
N VAL A 90 -4.85 -16.55 -1.22
CA VAL A 90 -5.22 -15.71 -0.06
C VAL A 90 -6.00 -16.51 0.97
N ARG A 91 -6.98 -17.34 0.52
CA ARG A 91 -7.78 -18.24 1.38
C ARG A 91 -6.91 -19.29 2.08
N GLU A 92 -6.06 -19.98 1.32
CA GLU A 92 -5.15 -20.99 1.85
C GLU A 92 -4.26 -20.42 2.95
N ILE A 93 -3.64 -19.28 2.69
CA ILE A 93 -2.76 -18.62 3.67
C ILE A 93 -3.57 -18.12 4.89
N SER A 94 -4.77 -17.57 4.67
CA SER A 94 -5.66 -17.13 5.76
C SER A 94 -6.11 -18.25 6.70
N GLU A 95 -6.26 -19.49 6.20
CA GLU A 95 -6.55 -20.65 7.02
C GLU A 95 -5.36 -21.07 7.87
N ALA A 96 -4.16 -20.99 7.28
CA ALA A 96 -2.92 -21.33 7.98
C ALA A 96 -2.50 -20.27 9.00
N ILE A 97 -2.82 -18.99 8.73
CA ILE A 97 -2.43 -17.84 9.55
C ILE A 97 -3.71 -17.07 9.95
N PRO A 98 -4.41 -17.50 11.04
CA PRO A 98 -5.73 -16.96 11.39
C PRO A 98 -5.64 -15.65 12.19
N VAL A 99 -4.98 -14.64 11.63
CA VAL A 99 -4.84 -13.29 12.21
C VAL A 99 -5.64 -12.25 11.41
N HIS A 100 -5.66 -11.02 11.92
CA HIS A 100 -6.21 -9.87 11.20
C HIS A 100 -5.54 -9.72 9.83
N MET A 101 -6.33 -9.53 8.79
CA MET A 101 -5.86 -9.42 7.42
C MET A 101 -6.52 -8.25 6.70
N SER A 102 -5.74 -7.51 5.93
CA SER A 102 -6.22 -6.54 4.95
C SER A 102 -6.03 -7.11 3.54
N ILE A 103 -7.07 -7.01 2.71
CA ILE A 103 -7.06 -7.45 1.32
C ILE A 103 -7.38 -6.24 0.46
N VAL A 104 -6.53 -5.94 -0.50
CA VAL A 104 -6.71 -4.81 -1.42
C VAL A 104 -7.21 -5.34 -2.76
N TYR A 105 -8.27 -4.74 -3.25
CA TYR A 105 -8.78 -4.97 -4.60
C TYR A 105 -9.23 -3.65 -5.21
N LYS A 106 -8.58 -3.23 -6.28
CA LYS A 106 -8.70 -1.89 -6.88
C LYS A 106 -8.42 -0.81 -5.82
N ASP A 107 -9.36 0.09 -5.60
CA ASP A 107 -9.21 1.19 -4.65
C ASP A 107 -9.82 0.89 -3.28
N GLU A 108 -10.33 -0.34 -3.07
CA GLU A 108 -10.98 -0.75 -1.83
C GLU A 108 -10.09 -1.65 -0.97
N ILE A 109 -10.25 -1.53 0.33
CA ILE A 109 -9.56 -2.34 1.33
C ILE A 109 -10.60 -3.07 2.14
N TYR A 110 -10.51 -4.40 2.11
CA TYR A 110 -11.35 -5.31 2.86
C TYR A 110 -10.61 -5.79 4.09
N ILE A 111 -11.26 -5.73 5.25
CA ILE A 111 -10.68 -6.13 6.53
C ILE A 111 -11.36 -7.41 7.01
N TYR A 112 -10.57 -8.45 7.12
CA TYR A 112 -10.99 -9.75 7.63
C TYR A 112 -10.41 -10.01 9.01
N ARG A 113 -11.24 -10.46 9.96
CA ARG A 113 -10.90 -10.65 11.39
C ARG A 113 -10.33 -9.36 12.03
N PRO A 114 -11.08 -8.25 12.04
CA PRO A 114 -10.60 -7.00 12.64
C PRO A 114 -10.36 -7.17 14.15
N GLU A 115 -9.31 -6.54 14.66
CA GLU A 115 -9.03 -6.48 16.10
C GLU A 115 -9.67 -5.26 16.75
N ASP A 116 -9.74 -4.13 16.03
CA ASP A 116 -10.29 -2.84 16.47
C ASP A 116 -11.08 -2.16 15.34
N GLU A 117 -11.49 -0.90 15.54
CA GLU A 117 -12.11 -0.08 14.48
C GLU A 117 -11.15 0.04 13.28
N SER A 118 -11.53 -0.58 12.19
CA SER A 118 -10.74 -0.63 10.97
C SER A 118 -11.17 0.46 9.97
N TRP A 119 -10.21 0.92 9.17
CA TRP A 119 -10.39 1.97 8.15
C TRP A 119 -10.76 1.41 6.76
N GLY A 120 -11.31 0.22 6.70
CA GLY A 120 -11.74 -0.47 5.47
C GLY A 120 -13.13 -1.06 5.58
N ILE A 121 -13.52 -1.83 4.58
CA ILE A 121 -14.78 -2.58 4.54
C ILE A 121 -14.59 -3.86 5.35
N THR A 122 -15.21 -3.94 6.52
CA THR A 122 -15.16 -5.15 7.35
C THR A 122 -16.00 -6.26 6.72
N ILE A 123 -15.42 -7.46 6.66
CA ILE A 123 -16.07 -8.69 6.18
C ILE A 123 -15.97 -9.78 7.25
N ASP A 124 -17.04 -10.57 7.37
CA ASP A 124 -17.11 -11.70 8.30
C ASP A 124 -16.55 -12.99 7.68
N SER A 125 -16.57 -13.07 6.33
CA SER A 125 -16.09 -14.22 5.57
C SER A 125 -15.42 -13.80 4.27
N LEU A 126 -14.34 -14.49 3.89
CA LEU A 126 -13.73 -14.34 2.57
C LEU A 126 -14.66 -14.76 1.42
N ASP A 127 -15.78 -15.46 1.71
CA ASP A 127 -16.79 -15.82 0.72
C ASP A 127 -17.68 -14.66 0.29
N GLU A 128 -17.66 -13.55 1.01
CA GLU A 128 -18.30 -12.31 0.62
C GLU A 128 -17.58 -11.63 -0.57
N LEU A 129 -16.31 -11.96 -0.78
CA LEU A 129 -15.50 -11.41 -1.86
C LEU A 129 -15.79 -12.15 -3.16
N THR A 130 -16.26 -11.42 -4.16
CA THR A 130 -16.68 -11.97 -5.48
C THR A 130 -15.61 -11.89 -6.55
N PHE A 131 -14.47 -11.25 -6.27
CA PHE A 131 -13.34 -11.18 -7.19
C PHE A 131 -12.44 -12.42 -7.07
N ASN A 132 -11.74 -12.74 -8.15
CA ASN A 132 -10.89 -13.93 -8.24
C ASN A 132 -9.44 -13.68 -7.84
N ASP A 133 -9.01 -12.42 -7.88
CA ASP A 133 -7.65 -12.00 -7.61
C ASP A 133 -7.67 -10.73 -6.75
N SER A 134 -6.68 -10.58 -5.86
CA SER A 134 -6.44 -9.38 -5.07
C SER A 134 -5.18 -8.67 -5.55
N ASP A 135 -5.11 -7.36 -5.40
CA ASP A 135 -3.93 -6.57 -5.77
C ASP A 135 -2.82 -6.71 -4.73
N ALA A 136 -3.21 -6.81 -3.47
CA ALA A 136 -2.32 -7.11 -2.35
C ALA A 136 -3.10 -7.68 -1.16
N PHE A 137 -2.37 -8.32 -0.25
CA PHE A 137 -2.88 -8.59 1.10
C PHE A 137 -1.75 -8.43 2.12
N SER A 138 -2.13 -8.15 3.35
CA SER A 138 -1.20 -8.06 4.47
C SER A 138 -1.80 -8.66 5.73
N PHE A 139 -0.93 -9.19 6.58
CA PHE A 139 -1.29 -9.69 7.91
C PHE A 139 -0.91 -8.64 8.95
N HIS A 140 -1.75 -8.51 9.96
CA HIS A 140 -1.49 -7.65 11.10
C HIS A 140 -1.40 -8.54 12.34
N PHE A 141 -0.27 -8.46 13.02
CA PHE A 141 -0.03 -9.20 14.25
C PHE A 141 -0.16 -8.25 15.44
N PRO A 142 -0.82 -8.67 16.53
CA PRO A 142 -0.86 -7.88 17.76
C PRO A 142 0.55 -7.52 18.22
N GLU A 143 0.69 -6.34 18.80
CA GLU A 143 1.97 -5.85 19.29
C GLU A 143 2.59 -6.84 20.28
N GLY A 144 3.84 -7.26 20.03
CA GLY A 144 4.53 -8.26 20.83
C GLY A 144 4.33 -9.72 20.43
N ASN A 145 3.46 -10.04 19.47
CA ASN A 145 3.23 -11.42 19.00
C ASN A 145 4.23 -11.85 17.92
N LEU A 146 5.53 -11.88 18.30
CA LEU A 146 6.62 -12.29 17.41
C LEU A 146 6.59 -13.79 17.07
N GLU A 147 5.97 -14.63 17.88
CA GLU A 147 5.93 -16.07 17.65
C GLU A 147 5.03 -16.42 16.47
N ASP A 148 3.83 -15.83 16.41
CA ASP A 148 2.91 -16.05 15.28
C ASP A 148 3.43 -15.41 14.00
N ALA A 149 4.07 -14.24 14.08
CA ALA A 149 4.74 -13.64 12.93
C ALA A 149 5.84 -14.55 12.36
N LYS A 150 6.64 -15.22 13.22
CA LYS A 150 7.64 -16.19 12.78
C LYS A 150 7.01 -17.42 12.14
N LYS A 151 5.93 -17.98 12.74
CA LYS A 151 5.21 -19.11 12.14
C LYS A 151 4.67 -18.78 10.77
N ALA A 152 4.14 -17.56 10.59
CA ALA A 152 3.69 -17.06 9.31
C ALA A 152 4.83 -16.98 8.27
N MET A 153 5.99 -16.45 8.67
CA MET A 153 7.16 -16.38 7.79
C MET A 153 7.71 -17.76 7.41
N ASP A 154 7.63 -18.74 8.31
CA ASP A 154 8.07 -20.11 8.03
C ASP A 154 7.09 -20.87 7.12
N TYR A 155 5.83 -20.42 7.02
CA TYR A 155 4.80 -21.02 6.19
C TYR A 155 4.86 -20.55 4.73
N ILE A 156 5.21 -19.28 4.49
CA ILE A 156 5.29 -18.65 3.16
C ILE A 156 6.61 -18.97 2.48
#